data_3a3e153b61e36c27569013cf95980ae2
#
_entry.id   3a3e153b61e36c27569013cf95980ae2
#
_cell.length_a   1.000
_cell.length_b   1.000
_cell.length_c   1.000
_cell.angle_alpha   90.00
_cell.angle_beta   90.00
_cell.angle_gamma   90.00
#
_symmetry.space_group_name_H-M   'P 1'
#
loop_
_entity.id
_entity.type
_entity.pdbx_description
1 polymer ?
#
loop_
_entity_poly.entity_id
_entity_poly.type
_entity_poly.pdbx_seq_one_letter_code
_entity_poly.pdbx_strand_id
1 'polypeptide(L)'
;MSTRYHIDFKRYYDHLCDVRMQFVADMDAPSLSMVTWIAGSYLIREFAKNITKVIYTIDGIDYRATKSEKHTFRLDHAKSGDTVCVQYEVYCYDLSVRTAFVDSQRIFGNFSSLLLLINHDKYAAAHVSLHIPTAFIHQHPDCMIACGLSHTLTKHSDGWVYDLAPLPAFDYLDYPFEIGTQDVFDFAVTDRDGQVIRHRSFIAGRHQSDLGRLQNDLQKICQAYVDWLGSTPFADYTFMTMVTGNDYGGLEHINSTALVSPRTDLPSIAEPAMQSSDYQRYLGLCSHEYFHAWWVKTVKPDVMMDNSLIDEAYTPLLWVFEGFTSYIDDLMLLRSGVIDQKNYLNLLTAQINRYLQTDGKAHQSVAESSFDTWVKLYRADENTANQGISYYNKGALVAWLLDVTLLELTDGKYRLFDVIKTFYDRSKAEPYALTTQSLGEVIGQLIGDDAWQLFYQQYVIGTTPLPIRETLAKFGVSSQTAHQTKPWGMTVDEKSSGLKIKHLHRDSQASLAGLSFGDVIIAINGLKASNAVLNRQIAHQQATGQAVQVHAFRRDELMVFDVPAVSDAIPATTHEQLSLAGDGGQWLNFG
;
A
#
# COMPACT_ATOMS: atom_id res chain seq x y z
N MET A 1 10.75 -15.92 31.45
CA MET A 1 10.85 -17.10 30.56
C MET A 1 10.28 -16.70 29.22
N SER A 2 10.81 -17.23 28.09
CA SER A 2 10.31 -16.81 26.77
C SER A 2 9.04 -17.57 26.40
N THR A 3 8.10 -16.92 25.73
CA THR A 3 6.91 -17.52 25.13
C THR A 3 7.31 -18.32 23.90
N ARG A 4 6.76 -19.53 23.74
CA ARG A 4 6.98 -20.36 22.57
C ARG A 4 5.72 -20.50 21.76
N TYR A 5 5.79 -20.17 20.47
CA TYR A 5 4.71 -20.36 19.50
C TYR A 5 5.09 -21.47 18.53
N HIS A 6 4.19 -22.41 18.34
CA HIS A 6 4.28 -23.44 17.31
C HIS A 6 3.06 -23.33 16.41
N ILE A 7 3.26 -23.03 15.13
CA ILE A 7 2.21 -22.83 14.14
C ILE A 7 2.25 -24.02 13.19
N ASP A 8 1.18 -24.81 13.16
CA ASP A 8 1.06 -26.04 12.39
C ASP A 8 0.08 -25.85 11.22
N PHE A 9 0.55 -26.13 10.01
CA PHE A 9 -0.22 -26.01 8.79
C PHE A 9 -0.79 -27.33 8.27
N LYS A 10 -0.98 -28.33 9.12
CA LYS A 10 -1.55 -29.64 8.73
C LYS A 10 -2.90 -29.53 8.02
N ARG A 11 -3.68 -28.50 8.32
CA ARG A 11 -5.01 -28.25 7.73
C ARG A 11 -5.00 -27.18 6.65
N TYR A 12 -3.89 -27.07 5.89
CA TYR A 12 -3.73 -26.07 4.82
C TYR A 12 -4.84 -26.13 3.75
N TYR A 13 -5.39 -27.31 3.49
CA TYR A 13 -6.49 -27.55 2.55
C TYR A 13 -7.86 -27.02 3.05
N ASP A 14 -8.02 -26.83 4.36
CA ASP A 14 -9.17 -26.20 4.99
C ASP A 14 -8.94 -24.70 5.27
N HIS A 15 -7.80 -24.16 4.83
CA HIS A 15 -7.37 -22.79 5.08
C HIS A 15 -7.18 -22.48 6.58
N LEU A 16 -6.79 -23.47 7.36
CA LEU A 16 -6.63 -23.36 8.81
C LEU A 16 -5.17 -23.59 9.22
N CYS A 17 -4.72 -22.82 10.18
CA CYS A 17 -3.54 -23.15 10.95
C CYS A 17 -3.89 -23.36 12.43
N ASP A 18 -3.19 -24.28 13.06
CA ASP A 18 -3.28 -24.55 14.49
C ASP A 18 -2.11 -23.89 15.20
N VAL A 19 -2.39 -23.06 16.18
CA VAL A 19 -1.36 -22.37 16.96
C VAL A 19 -1.36 -22.94 18.37
N ARG A 20 -0.17 -23.39 18.79
CA ARG A 20 0.12 -23.75 20.18
C ARG A 20 1.07 -22.71 20.78
N MET A 21 0.69 -22.14 21.89
CA MET A 21 1.46 -21.16 22.63
C MET A 21 1.75 -21.69 24.03
N GLN A 22 3.00 -21.60 24.48
CA GLN A 22 3.39 -22.01 25.84
C GLN A 22 4.16 -20.90 26.55
N PHE A 23 3.79 -20.61 27.78
CA PHE A 23 4.42 -19.60 28.61
C PHE A 23 4.24 -19.91 30.11
N VAL A 24 4.95 -19.16 30.97
CA VAL A 24 4.71 -19.17 32.42
C VAL A 24 3.96 -17.88 32.74
N ALA A 25 2.81 -17.98 33.40
CA ALA A 25 2.01 -16.84 33.80
C ALA A 25 2.78 -15.99 34.84
N ASP A 26 2.85 -14.72 34.61
CA ASP A 26 3.49 -13.72 35.49
C ASP A 26 2.51 -13.11 36.50
N MET A 27 1.22 -13.30 36.26
CA MET A 27 0.12 -12.80 37.08
C MET A 27 -1.07 -13.76 37.06
N ASP A 28 -2.02 -13.55 37.98
CA ASP A 28 -3.30 -14.25 38.02
C ASP A 28 -4.20 -13.80 36.86
N ALA A 29 -4.87 -14.76 36.24
CA ALA A 29 -5.80 -14.55 35.15
C ALA A 29 -5.26 -13.66 33.99
N PRO A 30 -4.09 -13.99 33.40
CA PRO A 30 -3.52 -13.20 32.32
C PRO A 30 -4.46 -13.13 31.12
N SER A 31 -4.30 -12.09 30.31
CA SER A 31 -5.04 -11.90 29.07
C SER A 31 -4.18 -12.21 27.84
N LEU A 32 -4.83 -12.67 26.80
CA LEU A 32 -4.24 -12.86 25.47
C LEU A 32 -4.94 -11.94 24.48
N SER A 33 -4.21 -11.10 23.76
CA SER A 33 -4.79 -10.15 22.82
C SER A 33 -4.18 -10.30 21.44
N MET A 34 -5.01 -10.20 20.39
CA MET A 34 -4.54 -10.02 19.02
C MET A 34 -4.58 -8.54 18.67
N VAL A 35 -3.57 -8.06 17.95
CA VAL A 35 -3.62 -6.71 17.38
C VAL A 35 -4.79 -6.58 16.40
N THR A 36 -5.28 -5.37 16.18
CA THR A 36 -6.47 -5.13 15.33
C THR A 36 -6.13 -4.63 13.95
N TRP A 37 -4.91 -4.12 13.76
CA TRP A 37 -4.38 -3.65 12.48
C TRP A 37 -2.88 -3.94 12.35
N ILE A 38 -2.30 -3.67 11.20
CA ILE A 38 -0.88 -3.86 10.91
C ILE A 38 -0.28 -2.52 10.47
N ALA A 39 0.92 -2.19 10.94
CA ALA A 39 1.62 -0.98 10.55
C ALA A 39 1.82 -0.92 9.02
N GLY A 40 1.60 0.26 8.43
CA GLY A 40 1.57 0.46 6.98
C GLY A 40 0.17 0.32 6.36
N SER A 41 -0.82 -0.18 7.11
CA SER A 41 -2.19 -0.34 6.61
C SER A 41 -3.22 0.23 7.58
N TYR A 42 -3.67 1.41 7.34
CA TYR A 42 -4.48 2.26 8.22
C TYR A 42 -5.97 1.87 8.23
N LEU A 43 -6.25 0.61 8.55
CA LEU A 43 -7.58 0.02 8.66
C LEU A 43 -7.64 -0.96 9.81
N ILE A 44 -8.62 -0.82 10.70
CA ILE A 44 -8.95 -1.84 11.69
C ILE A 44 -9.50 -3.07 10.95
N ARG A 45 -8.74 -4.18 10.99
CA ARG A 45 -9.02 -5.41 10.22
C ARG A 45 -9.71 -6.47 11.04
N GLU A 46 -9.76 -6.30 12.35
CA GLU A 46 -10.42 -7.25 13.26
C GLU A 46 -9.90 -8.69 13.09
N PHE A 47 -8.58 -8.89 13.10
CA PHE A 47 -7.94 -10.19 12.85
C PHE A 47 -8.49 -11.30 13.75
N ALA A 48 -8.85 -10.98 15.00
CA ALA A 48 -9.44 -11.92 15.95
C ALA A 48 -10.78 -12.53 15.51
N LYS A 49 -11.43 -12.00 14.45
CA LYS A 49 -12.61 -12.64 13.85
C LYS A 49 -12.33 -14.04 13.33
N ASN A 50 -11.07 -14.30 12.94
CA ASN A 50 -10.62 -15.56 12.35
C ASN A 50 -10.19 -16.59 13.40
N ILE A 51 -10.15 -16.22 14.70
CA ILE A 51 -9.78 -17.13 15.78
C ILE A 51 -10.98 -17.93 16.23
N THR A 52 -10.79 -19.24 16.35
CA THR A 52 -11.77 -20.17 16.94
C THR A 52 -11.13 -21.00 18.05
N LYS A 53 -11.95 -21.44 19.03
CA LYS A 53 -11.60 -22.43 20.05
C LYS A 53 -10.32 -22.09 20.83
N VAL A 54 -10.28 -20.96 21.56
CA VAL A 54 -9.16 -20.69 22.47
C VAL A 54 -9.33 -21.55 23.73
N ILE A 55 -8.49 -22.58 23.85
CA ILE A 55 -8.45 -23.52 24.97
C ILE A 55 -7.07 -23.38 25.61
N TYR A 56 -6.98 -23.50 26.92
CA TYR A 56 -5.70 -23.54 27.63
C TYR A 56 -5.67 -24.68 28.65
N THR A 57 -4.49 -25.25 28.81
CA THR A 57 -4.23 -26.40 29.70
C THR A 57 -3.29 -25.95 30.82
N ILE A 58 -3.63 -26.28 32.06
CA ILE A 58 -2.80 -26.14 33.25
C ILE A 58 -2.81 -27.48 33.98
N ASP A 59 -1.65 -28.04 34.29
CA ASP A 59 -1.48 -29.32 34.98
C ASP A 59 -2.33 -30.48 34.36
N GLY A 60 -2.47 -30.48 33.02
CA GLY A 60 -3.23 -31.48 32.28
C GLY A 60 -4.75 -31.27 32.28
N ILE A 61 -5.26 -30.20 32.85
CA ILE A 61 -6.70 -29.84 32.86
C ILE A 61 -6.96 -28.77 31.82
N ASP A 62 -7.93 -29.02 30.94
CA ASP A 62 -8.32 -28.07 29.89
C ASP A 62 -9.40 -27.12 30.36
N TYR A 63 -9.21 -25.86 30.03
CA TYR A 63 -10.14 -24.76 30.28
C TYR A 63 -10.41 -24.00 29.00
N ARG A 64 -11.60 -23.41 28.87
CA ARG A 64 -11.92 -22.50 27.80
C ARG A 64 -11.61 -21.07 28.21
N ALA A 65 -10.89 -20.30 27.37
CA ALA A 65 -10.65 -18.90 27.62
C ALA A 65 -11.95 -18.07 27.51
N THR A 66 -12.11 -17.09 28.39
CA THR A 66 -13.25 -16.17 28.37
C THR A 66 -12.96 -15.00 27.45
N LYS A 67 -13.78 -14.81 26.40
CA LYS A 67 -13.66 -13.65 25.52
C LYS A 67 -14.15 -12.41 26.24
N SER A 68 -13.24 -11.51 26.67
CA SER A 68 -13.57 -10.28 27.43
C SER A 68 -13.83 -9.07 26.51
N GLU A 69 -13.16 -9.03 25.33
CA GLU A 69 -13.29 -8.01 24.31
C GLU A 69 -13.26 -8.63 22.90
N LYS A 70 -13.51 -7.84 21.87
CA LYS A 70 -13.50 -8.33 20.47
C LYS A 70 -12.22 -9.05 20.08
N HIS A 71 -11.09 -8.68 20.67
CA HIS A 71 -9.74 -9.18 20.34
C HIS A 71 -9.00 -9.77 21.56
N THR A 72 -9.62 -9.84 22.76
CA THR A 72 -8.99 -10.24 24.02
C THR A 72 -9.67 -11.45 24.66
N PHE A 73 -8.85 -12.39 25.13
CA PHE A 73 -9.25 -13.63 25.78
C PHE A 73 -8.58 -13.71 27.15
N ARG A 74 -9.34 -13.92 28.22
CA ARG A 74 -8.85 -14.03 29.59
C ARG A 74 -8.76 -15.50 30.03
N LEU A 75 -7.69 -15.83 30.74
CA LEU A 75 -7.42 -17.17 31.25
C LEU A 75 -7.75 -17.24 32.75
N ASP A 76 -9.02 -17.27 33.08
CA ASP A 76 -9.58 -17.07 34.42
C ASP A 76 -9.03 -18.01 35.50
N HIS A 77 -8.57 -19.21 35.14
CA HIS A 77 -8.06 -20.21 36.09
C HIS A 77 -6.55 -20.22 36.21
N ALA A 78 -5.80 -19.49 35.36
CA ALA A 78 -4.35 -19.41 35.45
C ALA A 78 -3.90 -18.53 36.63
N LYS A 79 -2.88 -19.00 37.32
CA LYS A 79 -2.24 -18.30 38.46
C LYS A 79 -0.81 -17.94 38.11
N SER A 80 -0.29 -16.92 38.75
CA SER A 80 1.12 -16.56 38.67
C SER A 80 2.01 -17.78 39.01
N GLY A 81 2.95 -18.08 38.10
CA GLY A 81 3.83 -19.26 38.20
C GLY A 81 3.36 -20.50 37.44
N ASP A 82 2.10 -20.55 36.99
CA ASP A 82 1.60 -21.69 36.23
C ASP A 82 2.26 -21.76 34.83
N THR A 83 2.58 -22.98 34.40
CA THR A 83 2.93 -23.26 33.01
C THR A 83 1.64 -23.46 32.23
N VAL A 84 1.33 -22.49 31.34
CA VAL A 84 0.11 -22.48 30.55
C VAL A 84 0.43 -22.88 29.11
N CYS A 85 -0.33 -23.84 28.58
CA CYS A 85 -0.32 -24.20 27.16
C CYS A 85 -1.64 -23.81 26.52
N VAL A 86 -1.62 -22.85 25.60
CA VAL A 86 -2.81 -22.36 24.89
C VAL A 86 -2.85 -22.96 23.49
N GLN A 87 -4.04 -23.32 23.02
CA GLN A 87 -4.28 -23.82 21.69
C GLN A 87 -5.45 -23.05 21.06
N TYR A 88 -5.28 -22.61 19.82
CA TYR A 88 -6.32 -21.98 19.03
C TYR A 88 -6.13 -22.22 17.54
N GLU A 89 -7.22 -22.09 16.79
CA GLU A 89 -7.25 -22.22 15.35
C GLU A 89 -7.40 -20.83 14.73
N VAL A 90 -6.71 -20.59 13.59
CA VAL A 90 -6.86 -19.36 12.80
C VAL A 90 -7.28 -19.71 11.38
N TYR A 91 -8.37 -19.11 10.89
CA TYR A 91 -8.78 -19.22 9.49
C TYR A 91 -7.99 -18.23 8.64
N CYS A 92 -7.29 -18.72 7.60
CA CYS A 92 -6.30 -18.01 6.82
C CYS A 92 -6.66 -18.07 5.32
N TYR A 93 -7.67 -17.33 4.88
CA TYR A 93 -8.06 -17.27 3.47
C TYR A 93 -8.44 -15.87 3.02
N ASP A 94 -7.58 -14.92 3.35
CA ASP A 94 -7.69 -13.53 2.89
C ASP A 94 -6.46 -13.21 2.03
N LEU A 95 -6.64 -13.21 0.69
CA LEU A 95 -5.59 -12.92 -0.28
C LEU A 95 -5.21 -11.44 -0.21
N SER A 96 -4.30 -11.14 0.67
CA SER A 96 -3.81 -9.79 0.91
C SER A 96 -2.40 -9.84 1.48
N VAL A 97 -1.56 -8.87 1.12
CA VAL A 97 -0.24 -8.68 1.75
C VAL A 97 -0.33 -8.30 3.24
N ARG A 98 -1.54 -8.10 3.80
CA ARG A 98 -1.80 -7.55 5.14
C ARG A 98 -2.38 -8.56 6.14
N THR A 99 -2.63 -9.78 5.70
CA THR A 99 -3.35 -10.81 6.47
C THR A 99 -2.62 -12.14 6.42
N ALA A 100 -3.34 -13.27 6.48
CA ALA A 100 -2.81 -14.60 6.23
C ALA A 100 -3.64 -15.31 5.15
N PHE A 101 -2.94 -16.02 4.27
CA PHE A 101 -3.53 -16.79 3.18
C PHE A 101 -2.86 -18.16 3.08
N VAL A 102 -3.63 -19.21 3.28
CA VAL A 102 -3.14 -20.59 3.28
C VAL A 102 -4.04 -21.42 2.36
N ASP A 103 -3.42 -22.09 1.39
CA ASP A 103 -4.09 -23.05 0.52
C ASP A 103 -3.15 -24.19 0.10
N SER A 104 -3.56 -24.98 -0.89
CA SER A 104 -2.76 -26.08 -1.41
C SER A 104 -1.52 -25.66 -2.22
N GLN A 105 -1.34 -24.37 -2.50
CA GLN A 105 -0.25 -23.85 -3.33
C GLN A 105 0.78 -23.08 -2.50
N ARG A 106 0.32 -22.39 -1.41
CA ARG A 106 1.15 -21.49 -0.62
C ARG A 106 0.66 -21.31 0.79
N ILE A 107 1.56 -20.94 1.66
CA ILE A 107 1.33 -20.59 3.05
C ILE A 107 1.94 -19.21 3.24
N PHE A 108 1.11 -18.16 3.27
CA PHE A 108 1.52 -16.78 3.53
C PHE A 108 0.94 -16.31 4.85
N GLY A 109 1.71 -15.59 5.66
CA GLY A 109 1.22 -15.02 6.90
C GLY A 109 1.96 -13.77 7.36
N ASN A 110 1.17 -12.82 7.89
CA ASN A 110 1.64 -11.81 8.82
C ASN A 110 1.36 -12.28 10.24
N PHE A 111 2.33 -12.22 11.14
CA PHE A 111 2.14 -12.65 12.52
C PHE A 111 1.12 -11.79 13.27
N SER A 112 0.83 -10.57 12.84
CA SER A 112 -0.26 -9.73 13.32
C SER A 112 -1.65 -10.40 13.22
N SER A 113 -1.84 -11.30 12.25
CA SER A 113 -3.08 -12.08 12.07
C SER A 113 -3.00 -13.50 12.63
N LEU A 114 -1.89 -13.89 13.24
CA LEU A 114 -1.66 -15.25 13.74
C LEU A 114 -1.38 -15.32 15.24
N LEU A 115 -0.70 -14.33 15.83
CA LEU A 115 -0.22 -14.41 17.22
C LEU A 115 -1.16 -13.70 18.20
N LEU A 116 -1.43 -14.37 19.32
CA LEU A 116 -1.97 -13.77 20.53
C LEU A 116 -0.82 -13.33 21.44
N LEU A 117 -0.83 -12.08 21.90
CA LEU A 117 0.16 -11.49 22.79
C LEU A 117 -0.32 -11.57 24.25
N ILE A 118 0.59 -11.93 25.18
CA ILE A 118 0.27 -12.01 26.62
C ILE A 118 0.24 -10.61 27.21
N ASN A 119 -0.85 -10.27 27.91
CA ASN A 119 -1.04 -9.00 28.60
C ASN A 119 -0.68 -7.78 27.75
N HIS A 120 -0.71 -7.95 26.44
CA HIS A 120 -0.26 -6.96 25.44
C HIS A 120 1.19 -6.49 25.67
N ASP A 121 2.04 -7.35 26.26
CA ASP A 121 3.44 -7.04 26.52
C ASP A 121 4.26 -7.07 25.22
N LYS A 122 4.73 -5.91 24.80
CA LYS A 122 5.53 -5.74 23.58
C LYS A 122 6.93 -6.34 23.71
N TYR A 123 7.46 -6.43 24.91
CA TYR A 123 8.86 -6.82 25.16
C TYR A 123 9.01 -8.27 25.61
N ALA A 124 7.91 -9.02 25.75
CA ALA A 124 7.96 -10.42 26.11
C ALA A 124 8.77 -11.22 25.08
N ALA A 125 9.88 -11.82 25.52
CA ALA A 125 10.72 -12.63 24.63
C ALA A 125 9.93 -13.83 24.10
N ALA A 126 10.04 -14.07 22.79
CA ALA A 126 9.32 -15.12 22.12
C ALA A 126 10.21 -15.94 21.17
N HIS A 127 9.75 -17.15 20.86
CA HIS A 127 10.32 -18.03 19.84
C HIS A 127 9.18 -18.60 19.01
N VAL A 128 9.27 -18.49 17.70
CA VAL A 128 8.25 -18.95 16.75
C VAL A 128 8.81 -20.06 15.87
N SER A 129 8.07 -21.17 15.78
CA SER A 129 8.34 -22.28 14.86
C SER A 129 7.14 -22.52 13.93
N LEU A 130 7.43 -22.79 12.65
CA LEU A 130 6.45 -23.07 11.59
C LEU A 130 6.57 -24.52 11.14
N HIS A 131 5.54 -25.32 11.33
CA HIS A 131 5.51 -26.72 10.92
C HIS A 131 4.77 -26.90 9.59
N ILE A 132 5.48 -27.43 8.60
CA ILE A 132 4.98 -27.72 7.26
C ILE A 132 4.79 -29.21 7.12
N PRO A 133 3.58 -29.72 6.89
CA PRO A 133 3.31 -31.17 6.88
C PRO A 133 3.90 -31.83 5.65
N THR A 134 4.28 -33.13 5.81
CA THR A 134 4.83 -33.95 4.74
C THR A 134 3.94 -33.96 3.48
N ALA A 135 2.61 -33.90 3.65
CA ALA A 135 1.67 -33.88 2.51
C ALA A 135 1.85 -32.62 1.63
N PHE A 136 2.10 -31.46 2.23
CA PHE A 136 2.40 -30.22 1.48
C PHE A 136 3.76 -30.32 0.79
N ILE A 137 4.77 -30.81 1.49
CA ILE A 137 6.14 -30.98 0.96
C ILE A 137 6.15 -31.94 -0.25
N HIS A 138 5.37 -33.05 -0.20
CA HIS A 138 5.26 -33.97 -1.33
C HIS A 138 4.63 -33.32 -2.57
N GLN A 139 3.71 -32.37 -2.40
CA GLN A 139 3.13 -31.61 -3.51
C GLN A 139 4.08 -30.52 -4.02
N HIS A 140 4.94 -29.99 -3.14
CA HIS A 140 5.87 -28.93 -3.39
C HIS A 140 7.29 -29.29 -2.91
N PRO A 141 7.98 -30.21 -3.59
CA PRO A 141 9.28 -30.74 -3.13
C PRO A 141 10.37 -29.65 -3.06
N ASP A 142 10.22 -28.59 -3.86
CA ASP A 142 11.13 -27.44 -3.92
C ASP A 142 10.61 -26.25 -3.08
N CYS A 143 9.64 -26.48 -2.16
CA CYS A 143 9.13 -25.40 -1.32
C CYS A 143 10.24 -24.86 -0.41
N MET A 144 10.21 -23.55 -0.23
CA MET A 144 11.13 -22.82 0.63
C MET A 144 10.40 -21.71 1.37
N ILE A 145 11.03 -21.15 2.40
CA ILE A 145 10.51 -19.99 3.11
C ILE A 145 11.18 -18.71 2.59
N ALA A 146 10.35 -17.72 2.26
CA ALA A 146 10.74 -16.33 2.13
C ALA A 146 10.39 -15.63 3.46
N CYS A 147 11.34 -14.96 4.08
CA CYS A 147 11.17 -14.20 5.31
C CYS A 147 12.38 -13.30 5.53
N GLY A 148 12.16 -12.10 6.10
CA GLY A 148 13.24 -11.20 6.52
C GLY A 148 13.99 -11.67 7.76
N LEU A 149 13.49 -12.68 8.49
CA LEU A 149 14.16 -13.26 9.66
C LEU A 149 15.08 -14.41 9.27
N SER A 150 16.21 -14.50 9.94
CA SER A 150 17.03 -15.71 9.90
C SER A 150 16.29 -16.88 10.55
N HIS A 151 16.49 -18.07 9.99
CA HIS A 151 15.80 -19.28 10.43
C HIS A 151 16.67 -20.51 10.24
N THR A 152 16.32 -21.57 10.96
CA THR A 152 16.90 -22.91 10.77
C THR A 152 15.81 -23.87 10.33
N LEU A 153 16.16 -24.79 9.42
CA LEU A 153 15.27 -25.84 8.95
C LEU A 153 15.64 -27.18 9.57
N THR A 154 14.70 -27.79 10.28
CA THR A 154 14.81 -29.18 10.77
C THR A 154 13.80 -30.06 10.04
N LYS A 155 14.27 -31.17 9.50
CA LYS A 155 13.43 -32.15 8.77
C LYS A 155 13.09 -33.30 9.68
N HIS A 156 11.78 -33.55 9.86
CA HIS A 156 11.21 -34.63 10.64
C HIS A 156 10.44 -35.61 9.74
N SER A 157 10.05 -36.77 10.30
CA SER A 157 9.25 -37.77 9.57
C SER A 157 7.83 -37.29 9.23
N ASP A 158 7.27 -36.33 9.98
CA ASP A 158 5.94 -35.79 9.81
C ASP A 158 5.92 -34.43 9.09
N GLY A 159 7.10 -33.85 8.80
CA GLY A 159 7.19 -32.56 8.08
C GLY A 159 8.50 -31.84 8.29
N TRP A 160 8.51 -30.57 7.89
CA TRP A 160 9.62 -29.65 8.09
C TRP A 160 9.24 -28.59 9.13
N VAL A 161 10.20 -28.24 9.98
CA VAL A 161 10.05 -27.17 10.96
C VAL A 161 11.05 -26.07 10.67
N TYR A 162 10.54 -24.85 10.44
CA TYR A 162 11.35 -23.65 10.38
C TYR A 162 11.32 -22.96 11.75
N ASP A 163 12.45 -22.95 12.43
CA ASP A 163 12.63 -22.21 13.68
C ASP A 163 13.18 -20.82 13.37
N LEU A 164 12.40 -19.78 13.66
CA LEU A 164 12.76 -18.40 13.41
C LEU A 164 13.66 -17.87 14.54
N ALA A 165 14.53 -16.91 14.22
CA ALA A 165 15.36 -16.23 15.20
C ALA A 165 14.49 -15.65 16.33
N PRO A 166 14.89 -15.81 17.62
CA PRO A 166 14.11 -15.31 18.75
C PRO A 166 14.08 -13.79 18.79
N LEU A 167 12.90 -13.23 19.03
CA LEU A 167 12.62 -11.79 19.13
C LEU A 167 11.62 -11.52 20.25
N PRO A 168 11.43 -10.26 20.67
CA PRO A 168 10.21 -9.86 21.35
C PRO A 168 8.96 -10.24 20.53
N ALA A 169 7.90 -10.68 21.21
CA ALA A 169 6.70 -11.18 20.51
C ALA A 169 6.07 -10.14 19.56
N PHE A 170 6.14 -8.86 19.95
CA PHE A 170 5.62 -7.76 19.16
C PHE A 170 6.45 -7.49 17.88
N ASP A 171 7.75 -7.73 17.91
CA ASP A 171 8.63 -7.48 16.76
C ASP A 171 8.35 -8.46 15.62
N TYR A 172 7.91 -9.72 15.92
CA TYR A 172 7.50 -10.65 14.86
C TYR A 172 6.38 -10.09 13.97
N LEU A 173 5.55 -9.18 14.48
CA LEU A 173 4.43 -8.60 13.71
C LEU A 173 4.90 -7.84 12.46
N ASP A 174 6.17 -7.46 12.40
CA ASP A 174 6.79 -6.76 11.25
C ASP A 174 7.63 -7.70 10.35
N TYR A 175 7.42 -9.01 10.45
CA TYR A 175 8.14 -10.01 9.64
C TYR A 175 7.17 -10.99 8.99
N PRO A 176 6.63 -10.69 7.81
CA PRO A 176 5.82 -11.65 7.06
C PRO A 176 6.67 -12.84 6.59
N PHE A 177 6.00 -13.92 6.28
CA PHE A 177 6.62 -15.09 5.67
C PHE A 177 5.74 -15.65 4.54
N GLU A 178 6.39 -16.28 3.56
CA GLU A 178 5.71 -17.08 2.53
C GLU A 178 6.45 -18.41 2.34
N ILE A 179 5.71 -19.52 2.35
CA ILE A 179 6.23 -20.87 2.12
C ILE A 179 5.49 -21.47 0.93
N GLY A 180 6.26 -21.94 -0.05
CA GLY A 180 5.75 -22.53 -1.27
C GLY A 180 6.85 -22.71 -2.30
N THR A 181 6.47 -23.12 -3.51
CA THR A 181 7.38 -23.11 -4.67
C THR A 181 7.51 -21.69 -5.19
N GLN A 182 8.74 -21.19 -5.23
CA GLN A 182 9.06 -19.81 -5.60
C GLN A 182 10.28 -19.78 -6.50
N ASP A 183 10.29 -18.89 -7.48
CA ASP A 183 11.50 -18.52 -8.19
C ASP A 183 12.27 -17.48 -7.39
N VAL A 184 13.61 -17.61 -7.33
CA VAL A 184 14.47 -16.79 -6.46
C VAL A 184 15.64 -16.23 -7.23
N PHE A 185 15.98 -14.99 -6.95
CA PHE A 185 17.25 -14.40 -7.35
C PHE A 185 17.80 -13.49 -6.25
N ASP A 186 19.12 -13.35 -6.22
CA ASP A 186 19.85 -12.54 -5.25
C ASP A 186 20.60 -11.42 -5.99
N PHE A 187 20.72 -10.26 -5.36
CA PHE A 187 21.61 -9.18 -5.77
C PHE A 187 22.21 -8.48 -4.55
N ALA A 188 23.15 -7.59 -4.77
CA ALA A 188 23.76 -6.84 -3.70
C ALA A 188 23.92 -5.36 -4.10
N VAL A 189 23.83 -4.50 -3.11
CA VAL A 189 24.18 -3.08 -3.22
C VAL A 189 25.29 -2.75 -2.23
N THR A 190 25.98 -1.65 -2.44
CA THR A 190 27.09 -1.23 -1.57
C THR A 190 26.81 0.16 -1.03
N ASP A 191 26.93 0.36 0.27
CA ASP A 191 26.74 1.65 0.90
C ASP A 191 28.02 2.53 0.81
N ARG A 192 27.94 3.75 1.33
CA ARG A 192 29.07 4.70 1.28
C ARG A 192 30.29 4.25 2.09
N ASP A 193 30.09 3.39 3.07
CA ASP A 193 31.18 2.85 3.92
C ASP A 193 31.78 1.57 3.33
N GLY A 194 31.28 1.12 2.16
CA GLY A 194 31.72 -0.09 1.48
C GLY A 194 31.07 -1.37 2.01
N GLN A 195 30.05 -1.27 2.85
CA GLN A 195 29.32 -2.44 3.32
C GLN A 195 28.44 -3.00 2.19
N VAL A 196 28.53 -4.31 1.98
CA VAL A 196 27.72 -5.03 1.00
C VAL A 196 26.44 -5.50 1.65
N ILE A 197 25.30 -4.99 1.16
CA ILE A 197 23.97 -5.33 1.62
C ILE A 197 23.33 -6.31 0.63
N ARG A 198 23.01 -7.50 1.09
CA ARG A 198 22.37 -8.54 0.28
C ARG A 198 20.89 -8.32 0.16
N HIS A 199 20.39 -8.51 -1.05
CA HIS A 199 18.96 -8.48 -1.35
C HIS A 199 18.55 -9.82 -1.95
N ARG A 200 17.40 -10.30 -1.55
CA ARG A 200 16.80 -11.53 -2.08
C ARG A 200 15.37 -11.26 -2.54
N SER A 201 15.04 -11.75 -3.72
CA SER A 201 13.69 -11.62 -4.26
C SER A 201 13.10 -13.00 -4.52
N PHE A 202 11.89 -13.20 -4.01
CA PHE A 202 11.10 -14.41 -4.17
C PHE A 202 9.85 -14.09 -4.99
N ILE A 203 9.59 -14.87 -6.03
CA ILE A 203 8.41 -14.72 -6.89
C ILE A 203 7.56 -15.99 -6.78
N ALA A 204 6.40 -15.88 -6.14
CA ALA A 204 5.44 -16.94 -5.96
C ALA A 204 4.33 -16.90 -7.01
N GLY A 205 3.93 -18.06 -7.51
CA GLY A 205 2.90 -18.23 -8.54
C GLY A 205 3.50 -18.42 -9.93
N ARG A 206 2.68 -18.85 -10.89
CA ARG A 206 3.14 -19.14 -12.26
C ARG A 206 3.36 -17.86 -13.04
N HIS A 207 4.52 -17.68 -13.63
CA HIS A 207 4.88 -16.56 -14.50
C HIS A 207 5.85 -16.99 -15.62
N GLN A 208 6.13 -16.09 -16.54
CA GLN A 208 7.10 -16.27 -17.64
C GLN A 208 8.04 -15.06 -17.69
N SER A 209 8.49 -14.62 -16.52
CA SER A 209 9.21 -13.37 -16.38
C SER A 209 10.69 -13.53 -16.69
N ASP A 210 11.30 -12.48 -17.24
CA ASP A 210 12.74 -12.33 -17.36
C ASP A 210 13.33 -11.91 -15.99
N LEU A 211 13.68 -12.89 -15.17
CA LEU A 211 14.23 -12.65 -13.84
C LEU A 211 15.59 -11.97 -13.86
N GLY A 212 16.39 -12.15 -14.93
CA GLY A 212 17.67 -11.49 -15.07
C GLY A 212 17.53 -9.98 -15.29
N ARG A 213 16.54 -9.58 -16.10
CA ARG A 213 16.18 -8.17 -16.28
C ARG A 213 15.65 -7.57 -14.98
N LEU A 214 14.73 -8.26 -14.30
CA LEU A 214 14.16 -7.81 -13.03
C LEU A 214 15.24 -7.62 -11.96
N GLN A 215 16.16 -8.59 -11.82
CA GLN A 215 17.30 -8.51 -10.91
C GLN A 215 18.14 -7.27 -11.15
N ASN A 216 18.51 -7.00 -12.41
CA ASN A 216 19.35 -5.87 -12.79
C ASN A 216 18.64 -4.52 -12.52
N ASP A 217 17.35 -4.42 -12.82
CA ASP A 217 16.60 -3.18 -12.62
C ASP A 217 16.35 -2.91 -11.11
N LEU A 218 16.00 -3.93 -10.32
CA LEU A 218 15.89 -3.79 -8.86
C LEU A 218 17.22 -3.41 -8.21
N GLN A 219 18.34 -4.01 -8.65
CA GLN A 219 19.66 -3.66 -8.14
C GLN A 219 19.98 -2.18 -8.36
N LYS A 220 19.68 -1.63 -9.55
CA LYS A 220 19.90 -0.21 -9.86
C LYS A 220 19.05 0.70 -8.98
N ILE A 221 17.75 0.37 -8.81
CA ILE A 221 16.84 1.14 -7.97
C ILE A 221 17.33 1.14 -6.52
N CYS A 222 17.62 -0.02 -5.94
CA CYS A 222 18.09 -0.15 -4.57
C CYS A 222 19.42 0.56 -4.35
N GLN A 223 20.38 0.45 -5.31
CA GLN A 223 21.66 1.16 -5.24
C GLN A 223 21.44 2.68 -5.24
N ALA A 224 20.55 3.21 -6.08
CA ALA A 224 20.28 4.63 -6.13
C ALA A 224 19.71 5.19 -4.80
N TYR A 225 18.89 4.42 -4.06
CA TYR A 225 18.46 4.77 -2.70
C TYR A 225 19.64 4.80 -1.72
N VAL A 226 20.49 3.78 -1.76
CA VAL A 226 21.64 3.66 -0.86
C VAL A 226 22.67 4.74 -1.15
N ASP A 227 22.91 5.08 -2.41
CA ASP A 227 23.77 6.18 -2.82
C ASP A 227 23.26 7.54 -2.30
N TRP A 228 21.94 7.73 -2.31
CA TRP A 228 21.32 8.95 -1.79
C TRP A 228 21.39 9.03 -0.27
N LEU A 229 20.90 8.01 0.43
CA LEU A 229 20.74 8.02 1.89
C LEU A 229 22.05 7.70 2.63
N GLY A 230 22.97 7.02 1.95
CA GLY A 230 24.35 6.76 2.41
C GLY A 230 24.52 5.48 3.20
N SER A 231 23.46 4.96 3.84
CA SER A 231 23.44 3.70 4.59
C SER A 231 22.05 3.10 4.60
N THR A 232 21.94 1.82 5.00
CA THR A 232 20.64 1.14 5.18
C THR A 232 20.30 0.98 6.66
N PRO A 233 19.02 0.99 7.04
CA PRO A 233 18.59 0.66 8.40
C PRO A 233 18.50 -0.86 8.65
N PHE A 234 18.91 -1.68 7.69
CA PHE A 234 18.87 -3.15 7.71
C PHE A 234 20.20 -3.74 7.22
N ALA A 235 20.48 -4.98 7.61
CA ALA A 235 21.67 -5.72 7.19
C ALA A 235 21.46 -6.49 5.87
N ASP A 236 20.24 -6.91 5.60
CA ASP A 236 19.76 -7.55 4.37
C ASP A 236 18.32 -7.16 4.09
N TYR A 237 17.83 -7.43 2.86
CA TYR A 237 16.47 -7.10 2.48
C TYR A 237 15.81 -8.21 1.63
N THR A 238 14.53 -8.47 1.89
CA THR A 238 13.77 -9.53 1.21
C THR A 238 12.54 -8.96 0.51
N PHE A 239 12.44 -9.13 -0.81
CA PHE A 239 11.23 -8.90 -1.59
C PHE A 239 10.43 -10.21 -1.69
N MET A 240 9.16 -10.20 -1.32
CA MET A 240 8.24 -11.32 -1.48
C MET A 240 7.11 -10.90 -2.41
N THR A 241 7.10 -11.41 -3.63
CA THR A 241 6.09 -11.07 -4.64
C THR A 241 5.20 -12.26 -4.94
N MET A 242 3.90 -12.10 -4.74
CA MET A 242 2.87 -13.01 -5.21
C MET A 242 2.31 -12.52 -6.53
N VAL A 243 2.38 -13.31 -7.60
CA VAL A 243 1.77 -12.96 -8.87
C VAL A 243 0.38 -13.57 -9.01
N THR A 244 -0.58 -12.74 -9.44
CA THR A 244 -1.99 -13.09 -9.62
C THR A 244 -2.51 -12.68 -11.00
N GLY A 245 -3.82 -12.64 -11.18
CA GLY A 245 -4.47 -12.16 -12.41
C GLY A 245 -4.53 -10.63 -12.49
N ASN A 246 -4.92 -9.98 -11.38
CA ASN A 246 -5.23 -8.53 -11.37
C ASN A 246 -5.14 -7.87 -10.00
N ASP A 247 -4.67 -8.57 -8.95
CA ASP A 247 -4.47 -7.97 -7.64
C ASP A 247 -3.21 -7.09 -7.64
N TYR A 248 -3.23 -6.01 -6.85
CA TYR A 248 -2.12 -5.07 -6.78
C TYR A 248 -2.02 -4.44 -5.39
N GLY A 249 -0.82 -4.38 -4.86
CA GLY A 249 -0.51 -3.70 -3.60
C GLY A 249 0.77 -4.21 -2.97
N GLY A 250 1.26 -3.45 -2.01
CA GLY A 250 2.42 -3.77 -1.19
C GLY A 250 2.16 -3.53 0.28
N LEU A 251 3.08 -3.99 1.09
CA LEU A 251 3.19 -3.66 2.50
C LEU A 251 4.66 -3.70 2.90
N GLU A 252 5.11 -2.59 3.43
CA GLU A 252 6.44 -2.38 3.92
C GLU A 252 6.68 -3.04 5.27
N HIS A 253 7.89 -3.58 5.46
CA HIS A 253 8.37 -4.15 6.71
C HIS A 253 9.81 -3.66 6.98
N ILE A 254 10.32 -3.94 8.19
CA ILE A 254 11.60 -3.37 8.64
C ILE A 254 12.79 -3.72 7.72
N ASN A 255 12.83 -4.94 7.17
CA ASN A 255 13.86 -5.40 6.23
C ASN A 255 13.29 -6.26 5.11
N SER A 256 12.00 -6.10 4.81
CA SER A 256 11.36 -6.85 3.74
C SER A 256 10.12 -6.12 3.23
N THR A 257 9.56 -6.58 2.13
CA THR A 257 8.24 -6.18 1.66
C THR A 257 7.47 -7.38 1.14
N ALA A 258 6.16 -7.38 1.39
CA ALA A 258 5.20 -8.29 0.77
C ALA A 258 4.45 -7.57 -0.35
N LEU A 259 4.50 -8.12 -1.55
CA LEU A 259 3.93 -7.54 -2.76
C LEU A 259 2.92 -8.51 -3.39
N VAL A 260 1.87 -7.95 -3.98
CA VAL A 260 0.98 -8.68 -4.89
C VAL A 260 0.85 -7.87 -6.18
N SER A 261 1.01 -8.52 -7.33
CA SER A 261 0.96 -7.86 -8.63
C SER A 261 0.36 -8.78 -9.71
N PRO A 262 -0.29 -8.21 -10.75
CA PRO A 262 -0.59 -8.99 -11.93
C PRO A 262 0.67 -9.61 -12.50
N ARG A 263 0.60 -10.87 -12.94
CA ARG A 263 1.76 -11.54 -13.55
C ARG A 263 2.24 -10.89 -14.83
N THR A 264 1.36 -10.12 -15.48
CA THR A 264 1.66 -9.34 -16.69
C THR A 264 2.47 -8.07 -16.40
N ASP A 265 2.58 -7.67 -15.15
CA ASP A 265 3.39 -6.51 -14.75
C ASP A 265 4.88 -6.86 -14.60
N LEU A 266 5.22 -8.15 -14.51
CA LEU A 266 6.61 -8.58 -14.49
C LEU A 266 7.19 -8.57 -15.90
N PRO A 267 8.51 -8.31 -16.09
CA PRO A 267 9.10 -8.18 -17.42
C PRO A 267 9.10 -9.51 -18.16
N SER A 268 8.81 -9.50 -19.45
CA SER A 268 8.88 -10.68 -20.32
C SER A 268 10.11 -10.61 -21.23
N ILE A 269 10.68 -11.78 -21.57
CA ILE A 269 11.76 -11.89 -22.57
C ILE A 269 11.34 -11.33 -23.94
N ALA A 270 10.04 -11.40 -24.25
CA ALA A 270 9.48 -10.87 -25.50
C ALA A 270 9.26 -9.34 -25.47
N GLU A 271 9.39 -8.71 -24.32
CA GLU A 271 9.19 -7.28 -24.15
C GLU A 271 10.41 -6.49 -24.66
N PRO A 272 10.21 -5.34 -25.35
CA PRO A 272 11.32 -4.51 -25.81
C PRO A 272 12.18 -4.00 -24.62
N ALA A 273 13.39 -3.52 -24.93
CA ALA A 273 14.33 -3.04 -23.93
C ALA A 273 13.77 -1.89 -23.06
N MET A 274 12.85 -1.06 -23.63
CA MET A 274 12.12 -0.05 -22.89
C MET A 274 11.02 -0.71 -22.05
N GLN A 275 10.88 -0.32 -20.78
CA GLN A 275 9.89 -0.87 -19.88
C GLN A 275 8.46 -0.50 -20.32
N SER A 276 7.56 -1.49 -20.33
CA SER A 276 6.12 -1.25 -20.50
C SER A 276 5.57 -0.45 -19.31
N SER A 277 4.41 0.17 -19.49
CA SER A 277 3.71 0.86 -18.40
C SER A 277 3.38 -0.07 -17.22
N ASP A 278 3.07 -1.33 -17.52
CA ASP A 278 2.75 -2.33 -16.51
C ASP A 278 4.00 -2.72 -15.71
N TYR A 279 5.13 -2.92 -16.38
CA TYR A 279 6.39 -3.19 -15.70
C TYR A 279 6.90 -1.97 -14.90
N GLN A 280 6.75 -0.74 -15.42
CA GLN A 280 7.05 0.47 -14.67
C GLN A 280 6.21 0.56 -13.38
N ARG A 281 4.92 0.17 -13.44
CA ARG A 281 4.05 0.12 -12.27
C ARG A 281 4.56 -0.85 -11.20
N TYR A 282 5.02 -2.05 -11.59
CA TYR A 282 5.61 -3.01 -10.66
C TYR A 282 6.93 -2.50 -10.05
N LEU A 283 7.81 -1.90 -10.86
CA LEU A 283 9.05 -1.32 -10.37
C LEU A 283 8.79 -0.13 -9.44
N GLY A 284 7.79 0.70 -9.73
CA GLY A 284 7.33 1.77 -8.83
C GLY A 284 6.86 1.23 -7.50
N LEU A 285 6.08 0.12 -7.50
CA LEU A 285 5.66 -0.54 -6.26
C LEU A 285 6.87 -1.06 -5.45
N CYS A 286 7.82 -1.74 -6.09
CA CYS A 286 9.04 -2.19 -5.43
C CYS A 286 9.85 -1.02 -4.84
N SER A 287 9.94 0.10 -5.58
CA SER A 287 10.62 1.33 -5.17
C SER A 287 9.94 1.98 -3.96
N HIS A 288 8.59 2.04 -3.97
CA HIS A 288 7.75 2.58 -2.90
C HIS A 288 7.98 1.82 -1.58
N GLU A 289 7.78 0.51 -1.61
CA GLU A 289 7.90 -0.34 -0.42
C GLU A 289 9.34 -0.42 0.10
N TYR A 290 10.34 -0.37 -0.79
CA TYR A 290 11.75 -0.34 -0.40
C TYR A 290 12.12 0.94 0.34
N PHE A 291 11.63 2.09 -0.13
CA PHE A 291 11.89 3.38 0.51
C PHE A 291 11.32 3.47 1.92
N HIS A 292 10.21 2.80 2.19
CA HIS A 292 9.60 2.78 3.51
C HIS A 292 10.49 2.20 4.61
N ALA A 293 11.53 1.43 4.31
CA ALA A 293 12.50 1.00 5.32
C ALA A 293 13.17 2.20 6.03
N TRP A 294 13.42 3.29 5.32
CA TRP A 294 13.93 4.55 5.88
C TRP A 294 12.80 5.47 6.35
N TRP A 295 11.71 5.52 5.56
CA TRP A 295 10.63 6.49 5.68
C TRP A 295 9.33 5.77 6.04
N VAL A 296 8.97 5.78 7.30
CA VAL A 296 7.90 5.10 8.04
C VAL A 296 8.39 3.97 8.97
N LYS A 297 9.44 3.21 8.62
CA LYS A 297 9.97 2.18 9.54
C LYS A 297 11.05 2.73 10.48
N THR A 298 11.84 3.69 10.04
CA THR A 298 12.93 4.31 10.81
C THR A 298 12.58 5.73 11.25
N VAL A 299 12.18 6.61 10.33
CA VAL A 299 11.54 7.90 10.63
C VAL A 299 10.02 7.66 10.61
N LYS A 300 9.33 7.90 11.74
CA LYS A 300 7.91 7.55 11.92
C LYS A 300 7.08 8.77 12.29
N PRO A 301 5.77 8.78 12.03
CA PRO A 301 4.87 9.71 12.71
C PRO A 301 4.99 9.52 14.22
N ASP A 302 5.01 10.60 14.97
CA ASP A 302 5.15 10.57 16.45
C ASP A 302 4.14 9.65 17.14
N VAL A 303 2.89 9.66 16.70
CA VAL A 303 1.81 8.80 17.22
C VAL A 303 2.02 7.30 16.96
N MET A 304 2.97 6.94 16.07
CA MET A 304 3.28 5.55 15.71
C MET A 304 4.52 5.01 16.42
N MET A 305 5.23 5.83 17.20
CA MET A 305 6.46 5.41 17.87
C MET A 305 6.23 4.32 18.92
N ASP A 306 5.17 4.43 19.71
CA ASP A 306 4.81 3.45 20.72
C ASP A 306 3.35 3.00 20.59
N ASN A 307 2.93 2.67 19.38
CA ASN A 307 1.57 2.24 19.12
C ASN A 307 1.34 0.79 19.55
N SER A 308 0.18 0.51 20.12
CA SER A 308 -0.22 -0.83 20.56
C SER A 308 -0.78 -1.69 19.43
N LEU A 309 -1.08 -1.11 18.27
CA LEU A 309 -1.81 -1.72 17.17
C LEU A 309 -3.22 -2.22 17.56
N ILE A 310 -3.83 -1.61 18.57
CA ILE A 310 -5.21 -1.90 19.02
C ILE A 310 -6.17 -0.84 18.49
N ASP A 311 -5.88 0.44 18.78
CA ASP A 311 -6.71 1.57 18.36
C ASP A 311 -6.06 2.31 17.20
N GLU A 312 -6.84 3.10 16.49
CA GLU A 312 -6.36 3.93 15.39
C GLU A 312 -5.31 4.95 15.85
N ALA A 313 -4.28 5.14 15.06
CA ALA A 313 -3.25 6.16 15.27
C ALA A 313 -3.51 7.37 14.35
N TYR A 314 -4.24 8.36 14.85
CA TYR A 314 -4.60 9.54 14.06
C TYR A 314 -3.42 10.50 13.91
N THR A 315 -3.07 10.81 12.67
CA THR A 315 -2.00 11.77 12.35
C THR A 315 -2.34 12.58 11.10
N PRO A 316 -2.03 13.88 11.05
CA PRO A 316 -2.15 14.68 9.84
C PRO A 316 -0.97 14.50 8.88
N LEU A 317 -0.03 13.56 9.14
CA LEU A 317 1.26 13.46 8.48
C LEU A 317 1.37 12.33 7.44
N LEU A 318 0.31 11.54 7.17
CA LEU A 318 0.45 10.46 6.19
C LEU A 318 0.80 10.96 4.79
N TRP A 319 0.43 12.18 4.42
CA TRP A 319 0.86 12.80 3.17
C TRP A 319 2.39 13.00 3.11
N VAL A 320 3.07 13.13 4.25
CA VAL A 320 4.53 13.20 4.36
C VAL A 320 5.13 11.82 4.14
N PHE A 321 4.55 10.79 4.76
CA PHE A 321 5.10 9.44 4.67
C PHE A 321 4.74 8.74 3.36
N GLU A 322 3.49 8.81 2.94
CA GLU A 322 3.00 8.15 1.74
C GLU A 322 3.07 9.03 0.49
N GLY A 323 2.78 10.33 0.67
CA GLY A 323 2.84 11.28 -0.44
C GLY A 323 4.27 11.55 -0.90
N PHE A 324 5.22 11.72 0.03
CA PHE A 324 6.65 11.84 -0.31
C PHE A 324 7.12 10.55 -0.98
N THR A 325 6.77 9.39 -0.44
CA THR A 325 7.11 8.10 -1.02
C THR A 325 6.55 7.95 -2.42
N SER A 326 5.27 8.30 -2.65
CA SER A 326 4.62 8.25 -3.97
C SER A 326 5.14 9.30 -4.98
N TYR A 327 5.95 10.26 -4.56
CA TYR A 327 6.70 11.14 -5.44
C TYR A 327 8.10 10.59 -5.72
N ILE A 328 8.76 10.12 -4.66
CA ILE A 328 10.14 9.64 -4.71
C ILE A 328 10.23 8.30 -5.47
N ASP A 329 9.26 7.39 -5.31
CA ASP A 329 9.27 6.06 -5.92
C ASP A 329 9.43 6.12 -7.44
N ASP A 330 8.58 6.90 -8.13
CA ASP A 330 8.63 7.12 -9.57
C ASP A 330 9.90 7.91 -9.99
N LEU A 331 10.31 8.91 -9.18
CA LEU A 331 11.49 9.71 -9.45
C LEU A 331 12.79 8.91 -9.31
N MET A 332 12.82 7.92 -8.42
CA MET A 332 13.96 7.01 -8.27
C MET A 332 14.10 6.04 -9.44
N LEU A 333 13.03 5.70 -10.15
CA LEU A 333 13.13 4.94 -11.41
C LEU A 333 13.91 5.75 -12.47
N LEU A 334 13.67 7.06 -12.54
CA LEU A 334 14.44 7.96 -13.41
C LEU A 334 15.90 8.09 -12.92
N ARG A 335 16.10 8.36 -11.64
CA ARG A 335 17.41 8.57 -11.05
C ARG A 335 18.33 7.35 -11.18
N SER A 336 17.78 6.15 -11.06
CA SER A 336 18.50 4.89 -11.26
C SER A 336 18.82 4.57 -12.73
N GLY A 337 18.29 5.36 -13.67
CA GLY A 337 18.41 5.13 -15.10
C GLY A 337 17.62 3.93 -15.62
N VAL A 338 16.65 3.42 -14.85
CA VAL A 338 15.79 2.32 -15.27
C VAL A 338 14.73 2.82 -16.25
N ILE A 339 14.24 4.05 -16.08
CA ILE A 339 13.38 4.73 -17.04
C ILE A 339 14.02 6.04 -17.51
N ASP A 340 13.58 6.56 -18.66
CA ASP A 340 13.98 7.86 -19.17
C ASP A 340 13.04 9.00 -18.70
N GLN A 341 13.41 10.24 -18.98
CA GLN A 341 12.62 11.42 -18.63
C GLN A 341 11.23 11.40 -19.25
N LYS A 342 11.06 10.88 -20.47
CA LYS A 342 9.76 10.77 -21.13
C LYS A 342 8.82 9.82 -20.38
N ASN A 343 9.32 8.67 -19.95
CA ASN A 343 8.54 7.71 -19.17
C ASN A 343 8.17 8.28 -17.79
N TYR A 344 9.11 8.96 -17.12
CA TYR A 344 8.80 9.66 -15.88
C TYR A 344 7.70 10.73 -16.05
N LEU A 345 7.75 11.53 -17.12
CA LEU A 345 6.70 12.50 -17.41
C LEU A 345 5.34 11.84 -17.71
N ASN A 346 5.32 10.63 -18.26
CA ASN A 346 4.08 9.87 -18.43
C ASN A 346 3.50 9.44 -17.06
N LEU A 347 4.34 8.98 -16.12
CA LEU A 347 3.92 8.65 -14.75
C LEU A 347 3.37 9.90 -14.04
N LEU A 348 4.10 11.00 -14.07
CA LEU A 348 3.64 12.27 -13.50
C LEU A 348 2.35 12.78 -14.16
N THR A 349 2.21 12.62 -15.48
CA THR A 349 0.97 12.93 -16.21
C THR A 349 -0.22 12.13 -15.65
N ALA A 350 -0.04 10.85 -15.39
CA ALA A 350 -1.08 10.01 -14.81
C ALA A 350 -1.46 10.48 -13.39
N GLN A 351 -0.47 10.83 -12.56
CA GLN A 351 -0.68 11.39 -11.23
C GLN A 351 -1.48 12.71 -11.27
N ILE A 352 -1.08 13.65 -12.14
CA ILE A 352 -1.75 14.94 -12.34
C ILE A 352 -3.19 14.73 -12.80
N ASN A 353 -3.42 13.88 -13.80
CA ASN A 353 -4.76 13.63 -14.32
C ASN A 353 -5.69 13.00 -13.30
N ARG A 354 -5.18 12.10 -12.44
CA ARG A 354 -5.96 11.54 -11.33
C ARG A 354 -6.39 12.63 -10.35
N TYR A 355 -5.49 13.53 -9.99
CA TYR A 355 -5.81 14.68 -9.13
C TYR A 355 -6.83 15.62 -9.77
N LEU A 356 -6.65 15.99 -11.04
CA LEU A 356 -7.56 16.91 -11.75
C LEU A 356 -8.99 16.34 -11.87
N GLN A 357 -9.11 15.02 -11.98
CA GLN A 357 -10.40 14.31 -12.11
C GLN A 357 -11.13 14.08 -10.78
N THR A 358 -10.52 14.42 -9.65
CA THR A 358 -11.08 14.24 -8.30
C THR A 358 -11.71 15.54 -7.82
N ASP A 359 -13.05 15.60 -7.68
CA ASP A 359 -13.76 16.81 -7.24
C ASP A 359 -13.46 17.13 -5.77
N GLY A 360 -13.22 16.10 -4.96
CA GLY A 360 -12.82 16.23 -3.55
C GLY A 360 -11.62 17.12 -3.28
N LYS A 361 -10.77 17.40 -4.31
CA LYS A 361 -9.62 18.34 -4.19
C LYS A 361 -9.99 19.74 -3.73
N ALA A 362 -11.24 20.17 -3.98
CA ALA A 362 -11.76 21.45 -3.53
C ALA A 362 -12.30 21.42 -2.08
N HIS A 363 -12.50 20.22 -1.53
CA HIS A 363 -13.21 20.02 -0.26
C HIS A 363 -12.33 19.45 0.85
N GLN A 364 -11.23 18.75 0.52
CA GLN A 364 -10.38 18.11 1.50
C GLN A 364 -8.90 18.45 1.27
N SER A 365 -8.21 18.84 2.34
CA SER A 365 -6.77 19.05 2.37
C SER A 365 -6.01 17.72 2.50
N VAL A 366 -4.68 17.72 2.27
CA VAL A 366 -3.86 16.49 2.46
C VAL A 366 -3.70 16.14 3.94
N ALA A 367 -3.68 17.14 4.83
CA ALA A 367 -3.64 16.92 6.27
C ALA A 367 -4.93 16.27 6.78
N GLU A 368 -6.11 16.77 6.36
CA GLU A 368 -7.40 16.15 6.68
C GLU A 368 -7.54 14.75 6.10
N SER A 369 -7.12 14.52 4.86
CA SER A 369 -7.13 13.19 4.24
C SER A 369 -6.24 12.20 5.00
N SER A 370 -5.09 12.66 5.49
CA SER A 370 -4.19 11.86 6.34
C SER A 370 -4.85 11.49 7.66
N PHE A 371 -5.46 12.46 8.35
CA PHE A 371 -6.12 12.25 9.63
C PHE A 371 -7.34 11.33 9.52
N ASP A 372 -8.16 11.55 8.49
CA ASP A 372 -9.41 10.82 8.25
C ASP A 372 -9.22 9.46 7.55
N THR A 373 -7.98 9.02 7.32
CA THR A 373 -7.68 7.83 6.51
C THR A 373 -8.47 6.59 6.95
N TRP A 374 -8.57 6.37 8.26
CA TRP A 374 -9.23 5.23 8.90
C TRP A 374 -10.71 5.07 8.56
N VAL A 375 -11.39 6.18 8.30
CA VAL A 375 -12.84 6.22 8.06
C VAL A 375 -13.22 6.66 6.65
N LYS A 376 -12.26 7.21 5.87
CA LYS A 376 -12.50 7.69 4.50
C LYS A 376 -11.71 6.89 3.46
N LEU A 377 -10.40 7.14 3.32
CA LEU A 377 -9.62 6.58 2.20
C LEU A 377 -9.56 5.05 2.22
N TYR A 378 -9.36 4.44 3.40
CA TYR A 378 -9.36 2.98 3.55
C TYR A 378 -10.76 2.36 3.63
N ARG A 379 -11.82 3.19 3.66
CA ARG A 379 -13.23 2.78 3.58
C ARG A 379 -13.94 3.52 2.45
N ALA A 380 -13.26 3.66 1.31
CA ALA A 380 -13.78 4.35 0.15
C ALA A 380 -15.10 3.74 -0.33
N ASP A 381 -16.03 4.62 -0.72
CA ASP A 381 -17.31 4.32 -1.32
C ASP A 381 -17.49 5.05 -2.67
N GLU A 382 -18.68 4.96 -3.26
CA GLU A 382 -19.01 5.60 -4.53
C GLU A 382 -18.98 7.13 -4.49
N ASN A 383 -19.08 7.73 -3.31
CA ASN A 383 -19.06 9.18 -3.11
C ASN A 383 -17.65 9.74 -2.81
N THR A 384 -16.68 8.87 -2.54
CA THR A 384 -15.35 9.29 -2.09
C THR A 384 -14.69 10.28 -3.06
N ALA A 385 -14.79 10.07 -4.38
CA ALA A 385 -14.19 10.96 -5.37
C ALA A 385 -14.85 12.36 -5.41
N ASN A 386 -16.09 12.50 -4.93
CA ASN A 386 -16.80 13.78 -4.87
C ASN A 386 -16.40 14.65 -3.67
N GLN A 387 -15.89 14.07 -2.59
CA GLN A 387 -15.67 14.77 -1.33
C GLN A 387 -14.28 14.57 -0.71
N GLY A 388 -13.55 13.56 -1.12
CA GLY A 388 -12.26 13.20 -0.57
C GLY A 388 -11.15 13.20 -1.61
N ILE A 389 -9.90 13.23 -1.11
CA ILE A 389 -8.69 13.06 -1.93
C ILE A 389 -7.86 11.91 -1.36
N SER A 390 -6.94 11.40 -2.17
CA SER A 390 -5.90 10.50 -1.70
C SER A 390 -4.67 11.30 -1.29
N TYR A 391 -4.23 11.16 -0.04
CA TYR A 391 -2.97 11.74 0.43
C TYR A 391 -1.75 11.06 -0.23
N TYR A 392 -1.89 9.89 -0.84
CA TYR A 392 -0.88 9.32 -1.74
C TYR A 392 -0.76 10.20 -3.00
N ASN A 393 -1.84 10.37 -3.76
CA ASN A 393 -1.82 11.05 -5.04
C ASN A 393 -1.66 12.58 -4.92
N LYS A 394 -2.55 13.27 -4.16
CA LYS A 394 -2.41 14.72 -3.93
C LYS A 394 -1.15 15.01 -3.11
N GLY A 395 -0.80 14.12 -2.16
CA GLY A 395 0.43 14.24 -1.38
C GLY A 395 1.68 14.15 -2.23
N ALA A 396 1.73 13.24 -3.22
CA ALA A 396 2.83 13.17 -4.18
C ALA A 396 2.99 14.48 -4.97
N LEU A 397 1.88 15.10 -5.40
CA LEU A 397 1.92 16.38 -6.11
C LEU A 397 2.28 17.56 -5.20
N VAL A 398 1.91 17.52 -3.91
CA VAL A 398 2.37 18.49 -2.91
C VAL A 398 3.86 18.30 -2.61
N ALA A 399 4.34 17.06 -2.53
CA ALA A 399 5.76 16.73 -2.38
C ALA A 399 6.58 17.22 -3.59
N TRP A 400 6.08 16.96 -4.80
CA TRP A 400 6.66 17.50 -6.03
C TRP A 400 6.72 19.03 -6.01
N LEU A 401 5.61 19.70 -5.65
CA LEU A 401 5.57 21.17 -5.57
C LEU A 401 6.55 21.69 -4.51
N LEU A 402 6.68 21.00 -3.38
CA LEU A 402 7.65 21.35 -2.34
C LEU A 402 9.10 21.19 -2.84
N ASP A 403 9.41 20.09 -3.54
CA ASP A 403 10.74 19.83 -4.11
C ASP A 403 11.16 20.95 -5.08
N VAL A 404 10.26 21.33 -6.00
CA VAL A 404 10.57 22.41 -6.94
C VAL A 404 10.58 23.80 -6.28
N THR A 405 9.80 24.03 -5.22
CA THR A 405 9.85 25.25 -4.42
C THR A 405 11.17 25.39 -3.67
N LEU A 406 11.67 24.29 -3.10
CA LEU A 406 13.00 24.25 -2.47
C LEU A 406 14.08 24.60 -3.50
N LEU A 407 14.09 23.96 -4.67
CA LEU A 407 15.03 24.27 -5.74
C LEU A 407 14.99 25.76 -6.13
N GLU A 408 13.78 26.32 -6.30
CA GLU A 408 13.62 27.71 -6.73
C GLU A 408 14.09 28.71 -5.68
N LEU A 409 13.68 28.54 -4.42
CA LEU A 409 14.00 29.50 -3.34
C LEU A 409 15.42 29.38 -2.80
N THR A 410 16.13 28.31 -3.15
CA THR A 410 17.53 28.08 -2.71
C THR A 410 18.53 28.12 -3.87
N ASP A 411 18.14 28.62 -5.04
CA ASP A 411 18.98 28.65 -6.24
C ASP A 411 19.57 27.26 -6.59
N GLY A 412 18.75 26.21 -6.45
CA GLY A 412 19.11 24.83 -6.76
C GLY A 412 19.94 24.11 -5.68
N LYS A 413 20.14 24.72 -4.51
CA LYS A 413 21.01 24.18 -3.47
C LYS A 413 20.37 23.03 -2.69
N TYR A 414 19.08 23.09 -2.43
CA TYR A 414 18.35 22.10 -1.63
C TYR A 414 17.14 21.55 -2.34
N ARG A 415 16.83 20.30 -2.04
CA ARG A 415 15.71 19.55 -2.56
C ARG A 415 14.95 18.84 -1.43
N LEU A 416 13.80 18.26 -1.74
CA LEU A 416 13.08 17.38 -0.81
C LEU A 416 13.95 16.20 -0.34
N PHE A 417 14.84 15.74 -1.19
CA PHE A 417 15.87 14.74 -0.88
C PHE A 417 16.71 15.10 0.34
N ASP A 418 17.08 16.37 0.48
CA ASP A 418 17.90 16.86 1.61
C ASP A 418 17.08 16.93 2.89
N VAL A 419 15.79 17.30 2.81
CA VAL A 419 14.86 17.28 3.94
C VAL A 419 14.71 15.85 4.49
N ILE A 420 14.42 14.89 3.63
CA ILE A 420 14.27 13.47 4.00
C ILE A 420 15.56 12.94 4.61
N LYS A 421 16.70 13.19 3.96
CA LYS A 421 18.02 12.78 4.47
C LYS A 421 18.33 13.37 5.83
N THR A 422 17.97 14.63 6.07
CA THR A 422 18.16 15.27 7.38
C THR A 422 17.45 14.52 8.50
N PHE A 423 16.20 14.06 8.27
CA PHE A 423 15.46 13.28 9.27
C PHE A 423 16.04 11.87 9.41
N TYR A 424 16.44 11.24 8.31
CA TYR A 424 17.09 9.94 8.39
C TYR A 424 18.43 10.02 9.14
N ASP A 425 19.24 11.03 8.91
CA ASP A 425 20.50 11.21 9.64
C ASP A 425 20.27 11.41 11.16
N ARG A 426 19.16 12.04 11.55
CA ARG A 426 18.74 12.14 12.97
C ARG A 426 18.29 10.81 13.57
N SER A 427 17.80 9.89 12.75
CA SER A 427 17.27 8.59 13.18
C SER A 427 18.32 7.49 13.30
N LYS A 428 19.60 7.76 12.97
CA LYS A 428 20.67 6.73 12.95
C LYS A 428 20.99 6.15 14.34
N ALA A 429 20.79 6.93 15.42
CA ALA A 429 21.01 6.46 16.78
C ALA A 429 19.82 5.70 17.33
N GLU A 430 18.61 6.16 17.03
CA GLU A 430 17.32 5.62 17.45
C GLU A 430 16.22 6.08 16.47
N PRO A 431 15.10 5.35 16.32
CA PRO A 431 13.99 5.77 15.48
C PRO A 431 13.54 7.20 15.79
N TYR A 432 13.29 8.00 14.74
CA TYR A 432 12.96 9.42 14.90
C TYR A 432 11.44 9.67 14.80
N ALA A 433 10.90 10.32 15.83
CA ALA A 433 9.51 10.78 15.88
C ALA A 433 9.34 12.09 15.10
N LEU A 434 8.80 12.02 13.89
CA LEU A 434 8.55 13.19 13.06
C LEU A 434 7.20 13.81 13.44
N THR A 435 7.22 15.12 13.70
CA THR A 435 6.04 15.95 14.01
C THR A 435 5.84 17.02 12.94
N THR A 436 4.64 17.60 12.87
CA THR A 436 4.37 18.76 12.01
C THR A 436 5.32 19.92 12.33
N GLN A 437 5.64 20.14 13.60
CA GLN A 437 6.57 21.17 14.04
C GLN A 437 7.99 20.92 13.52
N SER A 438 8.54 19.70 13.74
CA SER A 438 9.92 19.39 13.31
C SER A 438 10.06 19.44 11.79
N LEU A 439 9.03 19.04 11.03
CA LEU A 439 9.01 19.21 9.57
C LEU A 439 9.08 20.69 9.18
N GLY A 440 8.26 21.52 9.83
CA GLY A 440 8.25 22.96 9.57
C GLY A 440 9.57 23.65 9.91
N GLU A 441 10.20 23.27 11.02
CA GLU A 441 11.51 23.79 11.43
C GLU A 441 12.60 23.48 10.40
N VAL A 442 12.65 22.24 9.89
CA VAL A 442 13.65 21.86 8.87
C VAL A 442 13.42 22.60 7.57
N ILE A 443 12.19 22.67 7.07
CA ILE A 443 11.89 23.35 5.81
C ILE A 443 12.07 24.87 5.97
N GLY A 444 11.58 25.48 7.08
CA GLY A 444 11.71 26.89 7.36
C GLY A 444 13.17 27.36 7.44
N GLN A 445 14.09 26.53 7.95
CA GLN A 445 15.52 26.80 7.93
C GLN A 445 16.12 26.87 6.51
N LEU A 446 15.51 26.19 5.54
CA LEU A 446 15.99 26.16 4.15
C LEU A 446 15.44 27.31 3.32
N ILE A 447 14.14 27.61 3.42
CA ILE A 447 13.44 28.57 2.55
C ILE A 447 12.88 29.79 3.29
N GLY A 448 13.03 29.86 4.63
CA GLY A 448 12.43 30.88 5.50
C GLY A 448 11.05 30.48 6.01
N ASP A 449 10.76 30.86 7.26
CA ASP A 449 9.52 30.50 7.95
C ASP A 449 8.27 31.03 7.25
N ASP A 450 8.30 32.28 6.74
CA ASP A 450 7.16 32.89 6.05
C ASP A 450 6.80 32.12 4.76
N ALA A 451 7.80 31.71 3.98
CA ALA A 451 7.59 30.93 2.75
C ALA A 451 7.00 29.56 3.06
N TRP A 452 7.54 28.89 4.10
CA TRP A 452 6.99 27.62 4.56
C TRP A 452 5.56 27.76 5.07
N GLN A 453 5.27 28.76 5.90
CA GLN A 453 3.91 28.98 6.43
C GLN A 453 2.90 29.24 5.30
N LEU A 454 3.28 30.05 4.30
CA LEU A 454 2.42 30.28 3.13
C LEU A 454 2.15 28.97 2.37
N PHE A 455 3.19 28.17 2.09
CA PHE A 455 3.06 26.86 1.43
C PHE A 455 2.14 25.93 2.23
N TYR A 456 2.38 25.84 3.54
CA TYR A 456 1.63 24.96 4.45
C TYR A 456 0.14 25.34 4.49
N GLN A 457 -0.16 26.64 4.63
CA GLN A 457 -1.54 27.14 4.66
C GLN A 457 -2.27 26.91 3.34
N GLN A 458 -1.62 27.05 2.21
CA GLN A 458 -2.25 26.90 0.90
C GLN A 458 -2.45 25.42 0.50
N TYR A 459 -1.43 24.58 0.67
CA TYR A 459 -1.37 23.28 0.02
C TYR A 459 -1.43 22.08 0.97
N VAL A 460 -1.12 22.30 2.25
CA VAL A 460 -1.15 21.21 3.25
C VAL A 460 -2.46 21.19 4.04
N ILE A 461 -2.82 22.29 4.68
CA ILE A 461 -4.09 22.42 5.43
C ILE A 461 -5.19 23.12 4.64
N GLY A 462 -4.86 23.77 3.53
CA GLY A 462 -5.78 24.39 2.60
C GLY A 462 -6.09 23.50 1.39
N THR A 463 -7.05 23.99 0.59
CA THR A 463 -7.48 23.35 -0.65
C THR A 463 -7.17 24.19 -1.89
N THR A 464 -6.21 25.12 -1.79
CA THR A 464 -5.78 25.94 -2.92
C THR A 464 -5.35 25.04 -4.08
N PRO A 465 -5.84 25.27 -5.31
CA PRO A 465 -5.42 24.51 -6.49
C PRO A 465 -3.90 24.56 -6.68
N LEU A 466 -3.30 23.42 -6.99
CA LEU A 466 -1.86 23.34 -7.23
C LEU A 466 -1.51 24.08 -8.54
N PRO A 467 -0.47 24.96 -8.56
CA PRO A 467 -0.04 25.73 -9.74
C PRO A 467 0.77 24.85 -10.71
N ILE A 468 0.16 23.76 -11.19
CA ILE A 468 0.86 22.69 -11.93
C ILE A 468 1.51 23.22 -13.21
N ARG A 469 0.77 23.92 -14.04
CA ARG A 469 1.26 24.39 -15.35
C ARG A 469 2.36 25.42 -15.22
N GLU A 470 2.15 26.40 -14.35
CA GLU A 470 3.10 27.47 -14.08
C GLU A 470 4.42 26.89 -13.55
N THR A 471 4.31 25.89 -12.68
CA THR A 471 5.48 25.22 -12.09
C THR A 471 6.22 24.38 -13.13
N LEU A 472 5.52 23.58 -13.93
CA LEU A 472 6.13 22.77 -15.02
C LEU A 472 6.84 23.64 -16.06
N ALA A 473 6.25 24.77 -16.43
CA ALA A 473 6.83 25.69 -17.42
C ALA A 473 8.19 26.25 -17.00
N LYS A 474 8.43 26.45 -15.69
CA LYS A 474 9.72 26.92 -15.15
C LYS A 474 10.86 25.92 -15.43
N PHE A 475 10.55 24.63 -15.58
CA PHE A 475 11.50 23.57 -15.85
C PHE A 475 11.49 23.08 -17.31
N GLY A 476 10.92 23.90 -18.22
CA GLY A 476 10.88 23.56 -19.65
C GLY A 476 9.97 22.39 -19.99
N VAL A 477 9.00 22.08 -19.12
CA VAL A 477 7.97 21.08 -19.40
C VAL A 477 6.69 21.78 -19.86
N SER A 478 6.26 21.51 -21.09
CA SER A 478 5.00 22.02 -21.61
C SER A 478 3.86 21.08 -21.29
N SER A 479 2.70 21.64 -21.03
CA SER A 479 1.46 20.92 -20.78
C SER A 479 0.43 21.28 -21.82
N GLN A 480 -0.11 20.27 -22.51
CA GLN A 480 -1.24 20.44 -23.43
C GLN A 480 -2.51 19.93 -22.76
N THR A 481 -3.53 20.79 -22.75
CA THR A 481 -4.83 20.43 -22.19
C THR A 481 -5.70 19.81 -23.27
N ALA A 482 -6.16 18.59 -23.04
CA ALA A 482 -7.30 18.04 -23.73
C ALA A 482 -8.53 18.08 -22.81
N HIS A 483 -9.63 18.60 -23.30
CA HIS A 483 -10.90 18.52 -22.58
C HIS A 483 -11.55 17.18 -22.90
N GLN A 484 -11.55 16.29 -21.94
CA GLN A 484 -12.23 15.00 -22.04
C GLN A 484 -13.56 15.10 -21.26
N THR A 485 -14.67 15.12 -21.99
CA THR A 485 -15.97 15.03 -21.36
C THR A 485 -16.19 13.61 -20.85
N LYS A 486 -16.32 13.43 -19.55
CA LYS A 486 -16.88 12.18 -19.03
C LYS A 486 -18.32 12.07 -19.51
N PRO A 487 -18.73 10.94 -20.06
CA PRO A 487 -20.10 10.75 -20.54
C PRO A 487 -21.10 11.10 -19.44
N TRP A 488 -21.88 12.17 -19.61
CA TRP A 488 -22.87 12.66 -18.64
C TRP A 488 -22.37 12.83 -17.18
N GLY A 489 -21.05 12.93 -16.96
CA GLY A 489 -20.42 13.00 -15.65
C GLY A 489 -20.50 11.70 -14.86
N MET A 490 -20.50 10.56 -15.53
CA MET A 490 -20.46 9.24 -14.90
C MET A 490 -19.29 8.38 -15.38
N THR A 491 -18.90 7.41 -14.57
CA THR A 491 -17.99 6.32 -14.93
C THR A 491 -18.78 5.03 -14.97
N VAL A 492 -18.63 4.27 -16.04
CA VAL A 492 -19.33 3.00 -16.23
C VAL A 492 -18.37 1.84 -16.46
N ASP A 493 -18.82 0.65 -16.07
CA ASP A 493 -18.15 -0.62 -16.33
C ASP A 493 -19.02 -1.43 -17.30
N GLU A 494 -18.48 -1.75 -18.50
CA GLU A 494 -19.20 -2.50 -19.52
C GLU A 494 -19.21 -3.99 -19.16
N LYS A 495 -20.38 -4.54 -18.96
CA LYS A 495 -20.64 -5.96 -18.69
C LYS A 495 -21.53 -6.56 -19.78
N SER A 496 -21.64 -7.87 -19.82
CA SER A 496 -22.57 -8.55 -20.73
C SER A 496 -24.02 -8.13 -20.56
N SER A 497 -24.40 -7.70 -19.34
CA SER A 497 -25.74 -7.19 -18.97
C SER A 497 -25.99 -5.73 -19.34
N GLY A 498 -24.96 -4.95 -19.70
CA GLY A 498 -25.07 -3.52 -19.99
C GLY A 498 -23.94 -2.69 -19.35
N LEU A 499 -24.18 -1.39 -19.18
CA LEU A 499 -23.23 -0.46 -18.57
C LEU A 499 -23.58 -0.26 -17.09
N LYS A 500 -22.78 -0.81 -16.18
CA LYS A 500 -22.97 -0.61 -14.74
C LYS A 500 -22.34 0.70 -14.28
N ILE A 501 -23.11 1.59 -13.67
CA ILE A 501 -22.60 2.86 -13.13
C ILE A 501 -21.74 2.59 -11.90
N LYS A 502 -20.48 3.06 -11.94
CA LYS A 502 -19.49 2.93 -10.87
C LYS A 502 -19.29 4.22 -10.08
N HIS A 503 -19.50 5.35 -10.72
CA HIS A 503 -19.38 6.66 -10.08
C HIS A 503 -20.21 7.69 -10.84
N LEU A 504 -20.74 8.65 -10.08
CA LEU A 504 -21.45 9.82 -10.59
C LEU A 504 -20.84 11.07 -9.96
N HIS A 505 -20.46 12.04 -10.80
CA HIS A 505 -20.12 13.37 -10.31
C HIS A 505 -21.39 14.08 -9.83
N ARG A 506 -21.26 14.87 -8.75
CA ARG A 506 -22.36 15.73 -8.28
C ARG A 506 -22.78 16.69 -9.39
N ASP A 507 -24.06 17.03 -9.40
CA ASP A 507 -24.66 17.96 -10.36
C ASP A 507 -24.42 17.60 -11.84
N SER A 508 -24.04 16.34 -12.10
CA SER A 508 -23.86 15.82 -13.45
C SER A 508 -25.18 15.58 -14.17
N GLN A 509 -25.18 15.56 -15.51
CA GLN A 509 -26.37 15.26 -16.32
C GLN A 509 -27.03 13.95 -15.89
N ALA A 510 -26.22 12.91 -15.64
CA ALA A 510 -26.71 11.63 -15.19
C ALA A 510 -27.34 11.70 -13.78
N SER A 511 -26.72 12.43 -12.83
CA SER A 511 -27.27 12.59 -11.48
C SER A 511 -28.55 13.44 -11.48
N LEU A 512 -28.59 14.51 -12.25
CA LEU A 512 -29.78 15.36 -12.43
C LEU A 512 -30.94 14.62 -13.09
N ALA A 513 -30.64 13.68 -13.98
CA ALA A 513 -31.66 12.79 -14.58
C ALA A 513 -32.18 11.73 -13.60
N GLY A 514 -31.56 11.58 -12.43
CA GLY A 514 -31.95 10.61 -11.41
C GLY A 514 -31.26 9.24 -11.52
N LEU A 515 -30.27 9.08 -12.40
CA LEU A 515 -29.40 7.89 -12.42
C LEU A 515 -28.61 7.81 -11.11
N SER A 516 -28.26 6.59 -10.71
CA SER A 516 -27.56 6.32 -9.43
C SER A 516 -26.44 5.31 -9.58
N PHE A 517 -25.53 5.29 -8.61
CA PHE A 517 -24.54 4.22 -8.47
C PHE A 517 -25.20 2.86 -8.46
N GLY A 518 -24.63 1.90 -9.17
CA GLY A 518 -25.11 0.53 -9.25
C GLY A 518 -26.19 0.31 -10.31
N ASP A 519 -26.80 1.34 -10.89
CA ASP A 519 -27.71 1.19 -12.02
C ASP A 519 -27.02 0.47 -13.18
N VAL A 520 -27.73 -0.44 -13.82
CA VAL A 520 -27.26 -1.15 -15.01
C VAL A 520 -28.02 -0.63 -16.22
N ILE A 521 -27.41 0.24 -17.01
CA ILE A 521 -28.00 0.79 -18.23
C ILE A 521 -28.02 -0.32 -19.29
N ILE A 522 -29.22 -0.67 -19.76
CA ILE A 522 -29.43 -1.73 -20.75
C ILE A 522 -29.77 -1.20 -22.13
N ALA A 523 -30.38 -0.02 -22.22
CA ALA A 523 -30.69 0.61 -23.51
C ALA A 523 -30.57 2.13 -23.43
N ILE A 524 -30.14 2.75 -24.52
CA ILE A 524 -30.03 4.20 -24.71
C ILE A 524 -30.72 4.54 -26.03
N ASN A 525 -31.80 5.34 -25.99
CA ASN A 525 -32.69 5.62 -27.11
C ASN A 525 -33.11 4.33 -27.86
N GLY A 526 -33.48 3.27 -27.09
CA GLY A 526 -33.92 2.00 -27.66
C GLY A 526 -32.81 1.11 -28.21
N LEU A 527 -31.55 1.55 -28.22
CA LEU A 527 -30.41 0.74 -28.66
C LEU A 527 -29.74 0.05 -27.45
N LYS A 528 -29.28 -1.19 -27.63
CA LYS A 528 -28.53 -1.92 -26.59
C LYS A 528 -27.34 -1.08 -26.09
N ALA A 529 -27.25 -0.91 -24.77
CA ALA A 529 -26.21 -0.10 -24.16
C ALA A 529 -24.81 -0.72 -24.34
N SER A 530 -23.88 0.09 -24.77
CA SER A 530 -22.43 -0.16 -24.83
C SER A 530 -21.71 1.18 -24.76
N ASN A 531 -20.40 1.20 -24.45
CA ASN A 531 -19.60 2.43 -24.47
C ASN A 531 -19.66 3.13 -25.83
N ALA A 532 -19.66 2.36 -26.93
CA ALA A 532 -19.77 2.92 -28.27
C ALA A 532 -21.12 3.61 -28.52
N VAL A 533 -22.24 3.00 -28.08
CA VAL A 533 -23.58 3.59 -28.19
C VAL A 533 -23.69 4.82 -27.29
N LEU A 534 -23.22 4.75 -26.04
CA LEU A 534 -23.22 5.88 -25.10
C LEU A 534 -22.51 7.09 -25.72
N ASN A 535 -21.28 6.92 -26.19
CA ASN A 535 -20.50 8.02 -26.79
C ASN A 535 -21.18 8.61 -28.02
N ARG A 536 -21.80 7.77 -28.88
CA ARG A 536 -22.55 8.24 -30.05
C ARG A 536 -23.79 9.04 -29.65
N GLN A 537 -24.54 8.58 -28.64
CA GLN A 537 -25.75 9.27 -28.19
C GLN A 537 -25.42 10.62 -27.51
N ILE A 538 -24.29 10.69 -26.78
CA ILE A 538 -23.79 11.97 -26.24
C ILE A 538 -23.43 12.95 -27.35
N ALA A 539 -22.68 12.49 -28.36
CA ALA A 539 -22.35 13.35 -29.50
C ALA A 539 -23.61 13.82 -30.25
N HIS A 540 -24.61 12.96 -30.41
CA HIS A 540 -25.90 13.34 -31.02
C HIS A 540 -26.66 14.36 -30.15
N GLN A 541 -26.71 14.14 -28.83
CA GLN A 541 -27.31 15.06 -27.87
C GLN A 541 -26.65 16.45 -27.92
N GLN A 542 -25.33 16.49 -27.97
CA GLN A 542 -24.58 17.75 -28.06
C GLN A 542 -24.88 18.50 -29.36
N ALA A 543 -25.05 17.79 -30.46
CA ALA A 543 -25.35 18.38 -31.77
C ALA A 543 -26.80 18.86 -31.92
N THR A 544 -27.76 18.21 -31.26
CA THR A 544 -29.19 18.43 -31.49
C THR A 544 -29.89 19.15 -30.31
N GLY A 545 -29.31 19.15 -29.14
CA GLY A 545 -29.95 19.66 -27.91
C GLY A 545 -31.13 18.79 -27.41
N GLN A 546 -31.28 17.56 -27.93
CA GLN A 546 -32.39 16.67 -27.55
C GLN A 546 -32.03 15.84 -26.31
N ALA A 547 -33.00 15.61 -25.41
CA ALA A 547 -32.83 14.68 -24.31
C ALA A 547 -32.62 13.24 -24.83
N VAL A 548 -31.88 12.45 -24.05
CA VAL A 548 -31.61 11.03 -24.37
C VAL A 548 -32.31 10.15 -23.35
N GLN A 549 -33.15 9.24 -23.82
CA GLN A 549 -33.85 8.28 -22.97
C GLN A 549 -32.94 7.11 -22.62
N VAL A 550 -32.86 6.79 -21.33
CA VAL A 550 -32.06 5.68 -20.79
C VAL A 550 -32.95 4.71 -20.05
N HIS A 551 -32.82 3.43 -20.38
CA HIS A 551 -33.45 2.34 -19.63
C HIS A 551 -32.37 1.66 -18.79
N ALA A 552 -32.60 1.56 -17.50
CA ALA A 552 -31.67 0.93 -16.57
C ALA A 552 -32.41 0.07 -15.53
N PHE A 553 -31.73 -0.99 -15.08
CA PHE A 553 -32.17 -1.72 -13.90
C PHE A 553 -31.57 -1.10 -12.65
N ARG A 554 -32.44 -0.80 -11.68
CA ARG A 554 -32.11 -0.41 -10.30
C ARG A 554 -32.73 -1.41 -9.34
N ARG A 555 -31.93 -2.21 -8.62
CA ARG A 555 -32.43 -3.23 -7.68
C ARG A 555 -33.56 -4.12 -8.30
N ASP A 556 -33.30 -4.61 -9.53
CA ASP A 556 -34.18 -5.47 -10.33
C ASP A 556 -35.45 -4.79 -10.87
N GLU A 557 -35.66 -3.49 -10.66
CA GLU A 557 -36.73 -2.70 -11.23
C GLU A 557 -36.27 -1.99 -12.49
N LEU A 558 -37.07 -2.14 -13.59
CA LEU A 558 -36.80 -1.41 -14.83
C LEU A 558 -37.27 0.04 -14.68
N MET A 559 -36.30 0.95 -14.78
CA MET A 559 -36.49 2.39 -14.72
C MET A 559 -36.22 3.06 -16.06
N VAL A 560 -36.90 4.17 -16.29
CA VAL A 560 -36.67 5.02 -17.48
C VAL A 560 -36.28 6.41 -17.03
N PHE A 561 -35.20 6.93 -17.61
CA PHE A 561 -34.65 8.25 -17.29
C PHE A 561 -34.49 9.07 -18.56
N ASP A 562 -34.83 10.32 -18.51
CA ASP A 562 -34.57 11.28 -19.60
C ASP A 562 -33.38 12.16 -19.20
N VAL A 563 -32.22 11.91 -19.82
CA VAL A 563 -31.01 12.69 -19.57
C VAL A 563 -31.07 13.96 -20.40
N PRO A 564 -31.19 15.15 -19.78
CA PRO A 564 -31.35 16.40 -20.49
C PRO A 564 -30.08 16.81 -21.23
N ALA A 565 -30.23 17.49 -22.37
CA ALA A 565 -29.14 18.26 -22.92
C ALA A 565 -28.93 19.51 -22.08
N VAL A 566 -27.76 19.69 -21.50
CA VAL A 566 -27.41 20.89 -20.74
C VAL A 566 -26.65 21.82 -21.67
N SER A 567 -27.10 23.08 -21.73
CA SER A 567 -26.49 24.11 -22.59
C SER A 567 -25.13 24.59 -22.07
N ASP A 568 -24.93 24.54 -20.75
CA ASP A 568 -23.67 24.90 -20.12
C ASP A 568 -22.92 23.61 -19.77
N ALA A 569 -21.84 23.39 -20.47
CA ALA A 569 -21.00 22.21 -20.31
C ALA A 569 -20.65 22.04 -18.84
N ILE A 570 -21.01 20.87 -18.27
CA ILE A 570 -20.31 20.39 -17.07
C ILE A 570 -18.83 20.52 -17.35
N PRO A 571 -18.04 21.09 -16.45
CA PRO A 571 -16.63 21.30 -16.71
C PRO A 571 -16.03 20.00 -17.24
N ALA A 572 -15.57 20.04 -18.49
CA ALA A 572 -14.84 18.92 -19.05
C ALA A 572 -13.72 18.60 -18.08
N THR A 573 -13.59 17.35 -17.70
CA THR A 573 -12.42 16.94 -16.90
C THR A 573 -11.19 17.32 -17.70
N THR A 574 -10.38 18.19 -17.12
CA THR A 574 -9.13 18.62 -17.73
C THR A 574 -8.18 17.44 -17.73
N HIS A 575 -7.70 17.07 -18.89
CA HIS A 575 -6.68 16.05 -19.08
C HIS A 575 -5.42 16.75 -19.58
N GLU A 576 -4.33 16.63 -18.84
CA GLU A 576 -3.04 17.16 -19.24
C GLU A 576 -2.22 16.09 -19.96
N GLN A 577 -1.44 16.51 -20.92
CA GLN A 577 -0.40 15.70 -21.54
C GLN A 577 0.90 16.48 -21.46
N LEU A 578 1.89 15.92 -20.78
CA LEU A 578 3.17 16.55 -20.56
C LEU A 578 4.14 16.19 -21.69
N SER A 579 4.95 17.16 -22.08
CA SER A 579 6.06 16.95 -23.00
C SER A 579 7.24 17.84 -22.64
N LEU A 580 8.46 17.31 -22.83
CA LEU A 580 9.67 18.05 -22.55
C LEU A 580 9.93 19.02 -23.71
N ALA A 581 10.04 20.31 -23.42
CA ALA A 581 10.43 21.35 -24.37
C ALA A 581 11.93 21.72 -24.27
N GLY A 582 12.63 21.15 -23.28
CA GLY A 582 14.05 21.32 -22.97
C GLY A 582 14.63 20.07 -22.33
N ASP A 583 15.62 20.23 -21.43
CA ASP A 583 16.28 19.12 -20.71
C ASP A 583 15.70 18.84 -19.31
N GLY A 584 14.59 19.49 -18.95
CA GLY A 584 13.97 19.35 -17.63
C GLY A 584 14.71 20.14 -16.52
N GLY A 585 15.77 20.85 -16.84
CA GLY A 585 16.54 21.68 -15.92
C GLY A 585 17.05 20.88 -14.70
N GLN A 586 17.32 21.59 -13.61
CA GLN A 586 17.83 21.00 -12.36
C GLN A 586 16.87 19.98 -11.71
N TRP A 587 15.58 20.06 -12.01
CA TRP A 587 14.59 19.15 -11.42
C TRP A 587 14.73 17.72 -11.90
N LEU A 588 14.93 17.49 -13.22
CA LEU A 588 15.04 16.15 -13.82
C LEU A 588 16.50 15.69 -14.01
N ASN A 589 17.46 16.57 -13.83
CA ASN A 589 18.87 16.25 -13.94
C ASN A 589 19.47 16.06 -12.53
N PHE A 590 19.84 14.85 -12.21
CA PHE A 590 20.55 14.48 -10.98
C PHE A 590 22.05 14.52 -11.30
N GLY A 591 22.67 15.68 -11.04
CA GLY A 591 24.14 15.87 -11.21
C GLY A 591 24.97 15.09 -10.20
#